data_558ba964bb8e71fb632dd5ce62b1dbdb
#
_entry.id   558ba964bb8e71fb632dd5ce62b1dbdb
#
_cell.length_a   1.000
_cell.length_b   1.000
_cell.length_c   1.000
_cell.angle_alpha   90.00
_cell.angle_beta   90.00
_cell.angle_gamma   90.00
#
_symmetry.space_group_name_H-M   'P 1'
#
loop_
_entity.id
_entity.type
_entity.pdbx_description
1 polymer ?
#
loop_
_entity_poly.entity_id
_entity_poly.type
_entity_poly.pdbx_seq_one_letter_code
_entity_poly.pdbx_strand_id
1 'polypeptide(L)'
;MEQIENLKELINQGDVDTAIEQLNQLLLDTSVENEKDILYYLRGNAYRKKGDWKQALDNYQYAIDLNPDSPAVQARTMAIDILNFYHKDM
;
A
#
# COMPACT_ATOMS: atom_id res chain seq x y z
N MET A 1 1.21 -16.20 2.57
CA MET A 1 2.08 -16.32 1.39
C MET A 1 3.46 -15.80 1.74
N GLU A 2 4.48 -16.57 1.45
CA GLU A 2 5.87 -16.22 1.78
C GLU A 2 6.31 -14.91 1.14
N GLN A 3 5.88 -14.68 -0.11
CA GLN A 3 6.19 -13.44 -0.82
C GLN A 3 5.63 -12.22 -0.10
N ILE A 4 4.46 -12.34 0.51
CA ILE A 4 3.86 -11.23 1.24
C ILE A 4 4.69 -10.88 2.46
N GLU A 5 5.17 -11.87 3.20
CA GLU A 5 6.02 -11.64 4.37
C GLU A 5 7.35 -10.99 3.98
N ASN A 6 7.95 -11.43 2.86
CA ASN A 6 9.18 -10.83 2.34
C ASN A 6 8.95 -9.37 1.94
N LEU A 7 7.82 -9.06 1.32
CA LEU A 7 7.48 -7.70 0.93
C LEU A 7 7.30 -6.80 2.14
N LYS A 8 6.62 -7.29 3.17
CA LYS A 8 6.46 -6.53 4.42
C LYS A 8 7.82 -6.18 5.02
N GLU A 9 8.74 -7.14 5.00
CA GLU A 9 10.08 -6.92 5.54
C GLU A 9 10.85 -5.89 4.74
N LEU A 10 10.80 -5.96 3.40
CA LEU A 10 11.45 -4.97 2.53
C LEU A 10 10.95 -3.57 2.85
N ILE A 11 9.64 -3.42 2.98
CA ILE A 11 9.04 -2.12 3.28
C ILE A 11 9.49 -1.62 4.66
N ASN A 12 9.50 -2.51 5.66
CA ASN A 12 9.91 -2.14 7.02
C ASN A 12 11.37 -1.71 7.08
N GLN A 13 12.22 -2.32 6.25
CA GLN A 13 13.64 -1.97 6.18
C GLN A 13 13.90 -0.69 5.38
N GLY A 14 12.88 -0.15 4.73
CA GLY A 14 13.03 1.05 3.91
C GLY A 14 13.42 0.76 2.46
N ASP A 15 13.47 -0.51 2.06
CA ASP A 15 13.80 -0.90 0.69
C ASP A 15 12.54 -0.88 -0.17
N VAL A 16 11.94 0.32 -0.24
CA VAL A 16 10.60 0.47 -0.81
C VAL A 16 10.58 0.36 -2.33
N ASP A 17 11.63 0.80 -3.01
CA ASP A 17 11.67 0.72 -4.47
C ASP A 17 11.72 -0.74 -4.94
N THR A 18 12.49 -1.58 -4.26
CA THR A 18 12.51 -3.01 -4.54
C THR A 18 11.15 -3.64 -4.29
N ALA A 19 10.52 -3.28 -3.18
CA ALA A 19 9.19 -3.80 -2.84
C ALA A 19 8.16 -3.39 -3.89
N ILE A 20 8.17 -2.14 -4.34
CA ILE A 20 7.23 -1.65 -5.37
C ILE A 20 7.43 -2.41 -6.67
N GLU A 21 8.68 -2.62 -7.08
CA GLU A 21 8.97 -3.37 -8.30
C GLU A 21 8.42 -4.79 -8.23
N GLN A 22 8.65 -5.48 -7.11
CA GLN A 22 8.13 -6.84 -6.92
C GLN A 22 6.60 -6.86 -6.88
N LEU A 23 5.99 -5.87 -6.22
CA LEU A 23 4.53 -5.75 -6.19
C LEU A 23 3.95 -5.51 -7.58
N ASN A 24 4.62 -4.68 -8.39
CA ASN A 24 4.17 -4.44 -9.76
C ASN A 24 4.16 -5.73 -10.57
N GLN A 25 5.17 -6.59 -10.41
CA GLN A 25 5.23 -7.87 -11.09
C GLN A 25 4.12 -8.80 -10.60
N LEU A 26 3.92 -8.88 -9.29
CA LEU A 26 2.88 -9.74 -8.73
C LEU A 26 1.48 -9.32 -9.16
N LEU A 27 1.23 -8.02 -9.27
CA LEU A 27 -0.08 -7.52 -9.69
C LEU A 27 -0.42 -7.86 -11.13
N LEU A 28 0.58 -8.20 -11.96
CA LEU A 28 0.37 -8.69 -13.32
C LEU A 28 0.10 -10.18 -13.38
N ASP A 29 0.33 -10.90 -12.29
CA ASP A 29 0.21 -12.36 -12.25
C ASP A 29 -1.22 -12.75 -11.88
N THR A 30 -1.91 -13.42 -12.81
CA THR A 30 -3.30 -13.83 -12.61
C THR A 30 -3.44 -14.91 -11.52
N SER A 31 -2.37 -15.61 -11.17
CA SER A 31 -2.43 -16.65 -10.15
C SER A 31 -2.62 -16.08 -8.73
N VAL A 32 -2.38 -14.78 -8.53
CA VAL A 32 -2.54 -14.12 -7.24
C VAL A 32 -3.78 -13.22 -7.20
N GLU A 33 -4.78 -13.51 -8.03
CA GLU A 33 -5.98 -12.68 -8.15
C GLU A 33 -6.68 -12.50 -6.79
N ASN A 34 -6.70 -13.54 -5.96
CA ASN A 34 -7.37 -13.49 -4.67
C ASN A 34 -6.60 -12.71 -3.61
N GLU A 35 -5.35 -12.35 -3.88
CA GLU A 35 -4.52 -11.59 -2.95
C GLU A 35 -4.27 -10.17 -3.40
N LYS A 36 -4.95 -9.71 -4.46
CA LYS A 36 -4.69 -8.36 -4.99
C LYS A 36 -4.98 -7.25 -3.98
N ASP A 37 -5.98 -7.43 -3.13
CA ASP A 37 -6.27 -6.45 -2.11
C ASP A 37 -5.08 -6.26 -1.16
N ILE A 38 -4.44 -7.37 -0.75
CA ILE A 38 -3.26 -7.31 0.12
C ILE A 38 -2.10 -6.65 -0.62
N LEU A 39 -1.92 -6.99 -1.89
CA LEU A 39 -0.83 -6.42 -2.69
C LEU A 39 -0.97 -4.92 -2.86
N TYR A 40 -2.18 -4.43 -3.12
CA TYR A 40 -2.43 -3.00 -3.20
C TYR A 40 -2.22 -2.30 -1.86
N TYR A 41 -2.65 -2.93 -0.76
CA TYR A 41 -2.41 -2.38 0.56
C TYR A 41 -0.91 -2.22 0.83
N LEU A 42 -0.12 -3.25 0.52
CA LEU A 42 1.33 -3.22 0.71
C LEU A 42 1.98 -2.17 -0.19
N ARG A 43 1.51 -2.04 -1.43
CA ARG A 43 2.05 -1.02 -2.33
C ARG A 43 1.73 0.38 -1.81
N GLY A 44 0.53 0.56 -1.25
CA GLY A 44 0.19 1.80 -0.57
C GLY A 44 1.13 2.13 0.57
N ASN A 45 1.46 1.13 1.39
CA ASN A 45 2.42 1.29 2.49
C ASN A 45 3.80 1.68 1.98
N ALA A 46 4.24 1.07 0.87
CA ALA A 46 5.54 1.37 0.29
C ALA A 46 5.59 2.81 -0.24
N TYR A 47 4.56 3.24 -0.94
CA TYR A 47 4.48 4.62 -1.42
C TYR A 47 4.41 5.62 -0.27
N ARG A 48 3.66 5.29 0.79
CA ARG A 48 3.59 6.16 1.97
C ARG A 48 4.97 6.35 2.60
N LYS A 49 5.70 5.26 2.75
CA LYS A 49 7.05 5.31 3.32
C LYS A 49 8.00 6.10 2.44
N LYS A 50 7.78 6.07 1.13
CA LYS A 50 8.56 6.84 0.16
C LYS A 50 8.19 8.32 0.18
N GLY A 51 7.05 8.67 0.77
CA GLY A 51 6.56 10.04 0.81
C GLY A 51 5.63 10.40 -0.35
N ASP A 52 5.25 9.43 -1.17
CA ASP A 52 4.32 9.65 -2.28
C ASP A 52 2.89 9.40 -1.80
N TRP A 53 2.31 10.42 -1.18
CA TRP A 53 1.02 10.31 -0.52
C TRP A 53 -0.13 10.08 -1.51
N LYS A 54 -0.04 10.68 -2.71
CA LYS A 54 -1.07 10.47 -3.73
C LYS A 54 -1.15 9.00 -4.12
N GLN A 55 -0.01 8.39 -4.43
CA GLN A 55 0.02 6.98 -4.79
C GLN A 55 -0.39 6.09 -3.62
N ALA A 56 0.00 6.47 -2.40
CA ALA A 56 -0.39 5.72 -1.23
C ALA A 56 -1.91 5.67 -1.08
N LEU A 57 -2.58 6.83 -1.17
CA LEU A 57 -4.03 6.91 -1.05
C LEU A 57 -4.73 6.17 -2.18
N ASP A 58 -4.22 6.29 -3.41
CA ASP A 58 -4.80 5.59 -4.57
C ASP A 58 -4.75 4.07 -4.37
N ASN A 59 -3.61 3.55 -3.90
CA ASN A 59 -3.43 2.12 -3.69
C ASN A 59 -4.28 1.60 -2.53
N TYR A 60 -4.40 2.38 -1.45
CA TYR A 60 -5.32 2.01 -0.37
C TYR A 60 -6.75 1.93 -0.88
N GLN A 61 -7.15 2.85 -1.76
CA GLN A 61 -8.49 2.83 -2.32
C GLN A 61 -8.71 1.61 -3.21
N TYR A 62 -7.72 1.23 -4.03
CA TYR A 62 -7.82 0.00 -4.82
C TYR A 62 -8.03 -1.22 -3.94
N ALA A 63 -7.30 -1.30 -2.82
CA ALA A 63 -7.44 -2.41 -1.87
C ALA A 63 -8.86 -2.43 -1.26
N ILE A 64 -9.38 -1.27 -0.87
CA ILE A 64 -10.70 -1.15 -0.27
C ILE A 64 -11.78 -1.54 -1.28
N ASP A 65 -11.63 -1.13 -2.54
CA ASP A 65 -12.60 -1.47 -3.59
C ASP A 65 -12.69 -2.99 -3.79
N LEU A 66 -11.57 -3.70 -3.62
CA LEU A 66 -11.55 -5.15 -3.73
C LEU A 66 -12.01 -5.83 -2.45
N ASN A 67 -11.72 -5.24 -1.31
CA ASN A 67 -12.06 -5.81 0.00
C ASN A 67 -12.37 -4.71 1.01
N PRO A 68 -13.66 -4.42 1.26
CA PRO A 68 -14.03 -3.38 2.23
C PRO A 68 -13.55 -3.63 3.65
N ASP A 69 -13.14 -4.86 3.97
CA ASP A 69 -12.59 -5.20 5.29
C ASP A 69 -11.07 -5.15 5.33
N SER A 70 -10.44 -4.65 4.26
CA SER A 70 -8.99 -4.52 4.18
C SER A 70 -8.45 -3.60 5.28
N PRO A 71 -7.26 -3.90 5.84
CA PRO A 71 -6.58 -2.95 6.74
C PRO A 71 -6.25 -1.62 6.04
N ALA A 72 -6.37 -1.55 4.72
CA ALA A 72 -6.21 -0.30 3.98
C ALA A 72 -7.21 0.76 4.41
N VAL A 73 -8.38 0.37 4.94
CA VAL A 73 -9.36 1.34 5.45
C VAL A 73 -8.74 2.20 6.54
N GLN A 74 -8.13 1.57 7.55
CA GLN A 74 -7.48 2.29 8.64
C GLN A 74 -6.24 3.04 8.15
N ALA A 75 -5.46 2.41 7.27
CA ALA A 75 -4.25 3.04 6.75
C ALA A 75 -4.57 4.30 5.97
N ARG A 76 -5.64 4.28 5.16
CA ARG A 76 -6.09 5.44 4.40
C ARG A 76 -6.54 6.56 5.34
N THR A 77 -7.32 6.23 6.35
CA THR A 77 -7.79 7.20 7.34
C THR A 77 -6.61 7.86 8.04
N MET A 78 -5.63 7.06 8.47
CA MET A 78 -4.43 7.59 9.13
C MET A 78 -3.63 8.50 8.20
N ALA A 79 -3.49 8.12 6.94
CA ALA A 79 -2.77 8.92 5.96
C ALA A 79 -3.46 10.27 5.74
N ILE A 80 -4.78 10.27 5.64
CA ILE A 80 -5.57 11.49 5.48
C ILE A 80 -5.42 12.39 6.71
N ASP A 81 -5.46 11.79 7.90
CA ASP A 81 -5.30 12.56 9.14
C ASP A 81 -3.92 13.22 9.22
N ILE A 82 -2.87 12.49 8.82
CA ILE A 82 -1.51 13.05 8.78
C ILE A 82 -1.43 14.21 7.81
N LEU A 83 -1.98 14.05 6.60
CA LEU A 83 -1.99 15.10 5.60
C LEU A 83 -2.76 16.32 6.07
N ASN A 84 -3.92 16.12 6.69
CA ASN A 84 -4.70 17.22 7.22
C ASN A 84 -3.98 17.96 8.33
N PHE A 85 -3.24 17.23 9.16
CA PHE A 85 -2.44 17.86 10.22
C PHE A 85 -1.41 18.82 9.64
N TYR A 86 -0.72 18.39 8.56
CA TYR A 86 0.32 19.23 7.98
C TYR A 86 -0.22 20.35 7.09
N HIS A 87 -1.47 20.28 6.64
CA HIS A 87 -2.03 21.24 5.70
C HIS A 87 -3.20 22.04 6.27
N LYS A 88 -3.51 21.89 7.55
CA LYS A 88 -4.70 22.50 8.13
C LYS A 88 -4.65 24.03 8.19
N ASP A 89 -3.48 24.61 8.11
CA ASP A 89 -3.30 26.06 8.19
C ASP A 89 -3.17 26.71 6.81
N MET A 90 -3.40 25.96 5.75
CA MET A 90 -3.27 26.45 4.40
C MET A 90 -4.59 26.95 3.83
#